data_412879fca3ec2cb1501d5b9a9adc4cd9
#
_entry.id   412879fca3ec2cb1501d5b9a9adc4cd9
#
_cell.length_a   1.000
_cell.length_b   1.000
_cell.length_c   1.000
_cell.angle_alpha   90.00
_cell.angle_beta   90.00
_cell.angle_gamma   90.00
#
_symmetry.space_group_name_H-M   'P 1'
#
loop_
_entity.id
_entity.type
_entity.pdbx_description
1 polymer ?
#
loop_
_entity_poly.entity_id
_entity_poly.type
_entity_poly.pdbx_seq_one_letter_code
_entity_poly.pdbx_strand_id
1 'polypeptide(L)'
;MKLMKTEDAIGQVLCHDITQIIPGVTKDAVFRKGHIITEEDIPVLLSVGKEHIYIWEKDEHMLHENEAAQILYAMCRNEHMHPSEVKEGKIEVIADCDGLLKIDREKLKKVNGLGEMMIATRHGNTCVKEGDKLAGTRIIPLVIEKEKMERAKAVCQDGPILTLKPLHGKKVAILTTGSEVYHGRIEDKFTPVLVEKLKEYNCEMIFHEVYDDDHEAITKGCLQAIEQGAELVLCTGGMSVDPDDK
;
A
#
# COMPACT_ATOMS: atom_id res chain seq x y z
N MET A 1 -30.79 -9.53 -2.86
CA MET A 1 -30.80 -9.48 -4.34
C MET A 1 -31.46 -10.72 -4.88
N LYS A 2 -32.23 -10.57 -5.93
CA LYS A 2 -32.95 -11.68 -6.57
C LYS A 2 -32.62 -11.71 -8.06
N LEU A 3 -32.29 -12.88 -8.57
CA LEU A 3 -32.20 -13.09 -10.00
C LEU A 3 -33.64 -13.16 -10.56
N MET A 4 -33.94 -12.36 -11.56
CA MET A 4 -35.26 -12.26 -12.17
C MET A 4 -35.12 -12.31 -13.69
N LYS A 5 -36.09 -12.87 -14.39
CA LYS A 5 -36.18 -12.73 -15.84
C LYS A 5 -36.25 -11.27 -16.21
N THR A 6 -35.54 -10.87 -17.25
CA THR A 6 -35.49 -9.47 -17.70
C THR A 6 -36.88 -8.95 -18.05
N GLU A 7 -37.72 -9.77 -18.70
CA GLU A 7 -39.09 -9.44 -19.08
C GLU A 7 -39.99 -9.16 -17.87
N ASP A 8 -39.70 -9.77 -16.71
CA ASP A 8 -40.49 -9.62 -15.47
C ASP A 8 -39.99 -8.49 -14.58
N ALA A 9 -38.90 -7.81 -14.98
CA ALA A 9 -38.18 -6.88 -14.12
C ALA A 9 -38.60 -5.39 -14.27
N ILE A 10 -39.68 -5.12 -15.01
CA ILE A 10 -40.18 -3.74 -15.17
C ILE A 10 -40.52 -3.13 -13.81
N GLY A 11 -40.06 -1.90 -13.58
CA GLY A 11 -40.20 -1.19 -12.31
C GLY A 11 -39.22 -1.61 -11.21
N GLN A 12 -38.38 -2.60 -11.44
CA GLN A 12 -37.36 -3.03 -10.50
C GLN A 12 -36.08 -2.20 -10.67
N VAL A 13 -35.23 -2.21 -9.64
CA VAL A 13 -33.97 -1.43 -9.62
C VAL A 13 -32.79 -2.35 -9.92
N LEU A 14 -31.99 -2.01 -10.92
CA LEU A 14 -30.74 -2.68 -11.24
C LEU A 14 -29.73 -2.56 -10.09
N CYS A 15 -29.11 -3.68 -9.70
CA CYS A 15 -28.15 -3.70 -8.62
C CYS A 15 -26.68 -3.59 -9.06
N HIS A 16 -26.40 -3.62 -10.36
CA HIS A 16 -25.05 -3.43 -10.93
C HIS A 16 -25.13 -2.79 -12.33
N ASP A 17 -24.00 -2.28 -12.80
CA ASP A 17 -23.88 -1.72 -14.14
C ASP A 17 -23.99 -2.83 -15.20
N ILE A 18 -24.74 -2.56 -16.26
CA ILE A 18 -24.81 -3.41 -17.45
C ILE A 18 -23.94 -2.79 -18.53
N THR A 19 -22.84 -3.45 -18.85
CA THR A 19 -21.88 -2.97 -19.87
C THR A 19 -22.22 -3.53 -21.25
N GLN A 20 -22.17 -2.68 -22.26
CA GLN A 20 -22.22 -3.07 -23.67
C GLN A 20 -20.81 -2.96 -24.26
N ILE A 21 -20.42 -3.99 -25.00
CA ILE A 21 -19.16 -4.00 -25.76
C ILE A 21 -19.50 -4.13 -27.23
N ILE A 22 -19.24 -3.05 -27.99
CA ILE A 22 -19.31 -3.07 -29.46
C ILE A 22 -17.87 -2.86 -29.95
N PRO A 23 -17.23 -3.90 -30.54
CA PRO A 23 -15.85 -3.81 -30.99
C PRO A 23 -15.61 -2.61 -31.92
N GLY A 24 -14.63 -1.76 -31.55
CA GLY A 24 -14.28 -0.56 -32.31
C GLY A 24 -15.19 0.66 -32.12
N VAL A 25 -16.27 0.55 -31.33
CA VAL A 25 -17.26 1.62 -31.12
C VAL A 25 -17.36 2.03 -29.66
N THR A 26 -17.71 1.12 -28.75
CA THR A 26 -17.89 1.43 -27.33
C THR A 26 -17.61 0.25 -26.41
N LYS A 27 -17.15 0.58 -25.20
CA LYS A 27 -17.11 -0.30 -24.04
C LYS A 27 -17.53 0.53 -22.84
N ASP A 28 -18.83 0.71 -22.67
CA ASP A 28 -19.37 1.52 -21.57
C ASP A 28 -20.64 0.89 -20.99
N ALA A 29 -21.05 1.39 -19.81
CA ALA A 29 -22.29 0.98 -19.17
C ALA A 29 -23.50 1.54 -19.95
N VAL A 30 -24.32 0.62 -20.46
CA VAL A 30 -25.60 0.94 -21.11
C VAL A 30 -26.65 1.30 -20.06
N PHE A 31 -26.61 0.60 -18.92
CA PHE A 31 -27.41 0.94 -17.75
C PHE A 31 -26.52 0.93 -16.52
N ARG A 32 -26.71 1.92 -15.65
CA ARG A 32 -25.98 2.02 -14.40
C ARG A 32 -26.77 1.43 -13.25
N LYS A 33 -26.06 0.97 -12.23
CA LYS A 33 -26.62 0.59 -10.94
C LYS A 33 -27.60 1.67 -10.45
N GLY A 34 -28.74 1.24 -9.95
CA GLY A 34 -29.80 2.14 -9.49
C GLY A 34 -30.77 2.58 -10.58
N HIS A 35 -30.56 2.17 -11.84
CA HIS A 35 -31.51 2.39 -12.92
C HIS A 35 -32.80 1.62 -12.66
N ILE A 36 -33.95 2.30 -12.77
CA ILE A 36 -35.28 1.68 -12.71
C ILE A 36 -35.61 1.18 -14.09
N ILE A 37 -35.83 -0.12 -14.22
CA ILE A 37 -36.08 -0.78 -15.50
C ILE A 37 -37.44 -0.37 -16.04
N THR A 38 -37.47 0.11 -17.26
CA THR A 38 -38.66 0.45 -18.01
C THR A 38 -38.97 -0.61 -19.08
N GLU A 39 -40.17 -0.56 -19.67
CA GLU A 39 -40.53 -1.43 -20.77
C GLU A 39 -39.63 -1.27 -22.01
N GLU A 40 -39.13 -0.03 -22.24
CA GLU A 40 -38.22 0.31 -23.34
C GLU A 40 -36.81 -0.26 -23.15
N ASP A 41 -36.42 -0.54 -21.92
CA ASP A 41 -35.10 -1.11 -21.58
C ASP A 41 -35.01 -2.61 -21.87
N ILE A 42 -36.14 -3.33 -21.87
CA ILE A 42 -36.16 -4.79 -22.03
C ILE A 42 -35.48 -5.25 -23.32
N PRO A 43 -35.80 -4.69 -24.51
CA PRO A 43 -35.11 -5.07 -25.74
C PRO A 43 -33.60 -4.81 -25.71
N VAL A 44 -33.20 -3.72 -25.06
CA VAL A 44 -31.77 -3.36 -24.93
C VAL A 44 -31.05 -4.33 -24.03
N LEU A 45 -31.61 -4.68 -22.87
CA LEU A 45 -31.06 -5.67 -21.94
C LEU A 45 -30.92 -7.05 -22.60
N LEU A 46 -31.95 -7.50 -23.33
CA LEU A 46 -31.87 -8.74 -24.08
C LEU A 46 -30.82 -8.69 -25.18
N SER A 47 -30.67 -7.58 -25.90
CA SER A 47 -29.65 -7.41 -26.96
C SER A 47 -28.22 -7.51 -26.47
N VAL A 48 -27.96 -7.18 -25.20
CA VAL A 48 -26.64 -7.34 -24.54
C VAL A 48 -26.51 -8.68 -23.81
N GLY A 49 -27.41 -9.64 -24.10
CA GLY A 49 -27.34 -11.02 -23.60
C GLY A 49 -27.83 -11.18 -22.15
N LYS A 50 -28.64 -10.26 -21.65
CA LYS A 50 -29.17 -10.30 -20.28
C LYS A 50 -30.58 -10.87 -20.25
N GLU A 51 -30.72 -12.19 -20.41
CA GLU A 51 -32.00 -12.88 -20.24
C GLU A 51 -32.51 -12.88 -18.79
N HIS A 52 -31.57 -12.80 -17.84
CA HIS A 52 -31.81 -12.65 -16.42
C HIS A 52 -30.95 -11.53 -15.86
N ILE A 53 -31.51 -10.77 -14.95
CA ILE A 53 -30.84 -9.65 -14.27
C ILE A 53 -30.98 -9.76 -12.76
N TYR A 54 -30.02 -9.20 -12.03
CA TYR A 54 -30.11 -9.06 -10.59
C TYR A 54 -30.80 -7.74 -10.24
N ILE A 55 -31.91 -7.87 -9.50
CA ILE A 55 -32.66 -6.74 -8.96
C ILE A 55 -32.36 -6.54 -7.48
N TRP A 56 -32.51 -5.30 -7.02
CA TRP A 56 -32.27 -4.93 -5.64
C TRP A 56 -33.45 -5.37 -4.74
N GLU A 57 -33.24 -6.39 -3.94
CA GLU A 57 -34.02 -6.59 -2.71
C GLU A 57 -33.12 -6.22 -1.55
N LYS A 58 -33.53 -5.26 -0.72
CA LYS A 58 -32.77 -4.85 0.46
C LYS A 58 -32.82 -5.98 1.50
N ASP A 59 -31.75 -6.73 1.59
CA ASP A 59 -31.52 -7.70 2.65
C ASP A 59 -30.64 -7.05 3.71
N GLU A 60 -31.14 -6.88 4.91
CA GLU A 60 -30.42 -6.22 6.03
C GLU A 60 -29.20 -7.02 6.51
N HIS A 61 -29.14 -8.31 6.17
CA HIS A 61 -28.02 -9.21 6.51
C HIS A 61 -26.89 -9.21 5.46
N MET A 62 -27.11 -8.55 4.32
CA MET A 62 -26.15 -8.53 3.21
C MET A 62 -25.59 -7.11 2.99
N LEU A 63 -24.34 -7.03 2.57
CA LEU A 63 -23.67 -5.81 2.12
C LEU A 63 -23.42 -5.88 0.63
N HIS A 64 -23.65 -4.77 -0.05
CA HIS A 64 -23.28 -4.63 -1.46
C HIS A 64 -21.75 -4.52 -1.61
N GLU A 65 -21.22 -4.91 -2.77
CA GLU A 65 -19.77 -4.90 -3.05
C GLU A 65 -19.10 -3.55 -2.74
N ASN A 66 -19.76 -2.41 -3.01
CA ASN A 66 -19.20 -1.09 -2.73
C ASN A 66 -19.11 -0.80 -1.23
N GLU A 67 -20.09 -1.26 -0.42
CA GLU A 67 -20.05 -1.11 1.04
C GLU A 67 -18.97 -2.03 1.63
N ALA A 68 -18.88 -3.25 1.14
CA ALA A 68 -17.86 -4.22 1.55
C ALA A 68 -16.45 -3.73 1.18
N ALA A 69 -16.27 -3.11 0.00
CA ALA A 69 -14.98 -2.53 -0.41
C ALA A 69 -14.50 -1.44 0.56
N GLN A 70 -15.41 -0.58 1.06
CA GLN A 70 -15.06 0.43 2.07
C GLN A 70 -14.58 -0.20 3.38
N ILE A 71 -15.21 -1.30 3.79
CA ILE A 71 -14.80 -2.04 4.99
C ILE A 71 -13.41 -2.66 4.79
N LEU A 72 -13.17 -3.30 3.64
CA LEU A 72 -11.86 -3.89 3.32
C LEU A 72 -10.76 -2.81 3.26
N TYR A 73 -11.06 -1.66 2.65
CA TYR A 73 -10.14 -0.52 2.63
C TYR A 73 -9.83 -0.03 4.05
N ALA A 74 -10.83 0.13 4.90
CA ALA A 74 -10.65 0.59 6.28
C ALA A 74 -9.76 -0.35 7.11
N MET A 75 -9.80 -1.67 6.84
CA MET A 75 -8.91 -2.65 7.48
C MET A 75 -7.48 -2.59 6.95
N CYS A 76 -7.29 -2.14 5.71
CA CYS A 76 -5.97 -2.04 5.11
C CYS A 76 -5.19 -0.82 5.59
N ARG A 77 -5.84 0.35 5.64
CA ARG A 77 -5.16 1.64 5.74
C ARG A 77 -4.70 2.01 7.14
N ASN A 78 -3.56 2.73 7.21
CA ASN A 78 -3.24 3.63 8.30
C ASN A 78 -3.07 5.08 7.78
N GLU A 79 -2.40 5.94 8.54
CA GLU A 79 -1.96 7.26 8.11
C GLU A 79 -1.11 7.18 6.82
N HIS A 80 -1.04 8.26 6.06
CA HIS A 80 -0.28 8.38 4.80
C HIS A 80 -0.78 7.48 3.66
N MET A 81 -2.08 7.18 3.65
CA MET A 81 -2.72 6.40 2.59
C MET A 81 -4.12 6.94 2.29
N HIS A 82 -4.47 6.99 1.01
CA HIS A 82 -5.83 7.34 0.56
C HIS A 82 -6.42 6.27 -0.35
N PRO A 83 -7.77 6.21 -0.51
CA PRO A 83 -8.43 5.30 -1.43
C PRO A 83 -8.45 5.85 -2.83
N SER A 84 -8.48 4.97 -3.83
CA SER A 84 -9.02 5.33 -5.14
C SER A 84 -10.52 5.53 -5.09
N GLU A 85 -11.12 6.03 -6.19
CA GLU A 85 -12.56 5.91 -6.38
C GLU A 85 -13.01 4.44 -6.33
N VAL A 86 -14.24 4.24 -5.82
CA VAL A 86 -14.86 2.91 -5.82
C VAL A 86 -15.35 2.60 -7.22
N LYS A 87 -14.85 1.51 -7.80
CA LYS A 87 -15.28 1.04 -9.11
C LYS A 87 -15.52 -0.46 -9.06
N GLU A 88 -16.77 -0.89 -9.32
CA GLU A 88 -17.17 -2.31 -9.33
C GLU A 88 -16.70 -3.05 -8.05
N GLY A 89 -16.99 -2.48 -6.88
CA GLY A 89 -16.60 -3.05 -5.59
C GLY A 89 -15.10 -3.10 -5.32
N LYS A 90 -14.28 -2.43 -6.13
CA LYS A 90 -12.83 -2.35 -5.98
C LYS A 90 -12.40 -0.98 -5.44
N ILE A 91 -11.51 -1.00 -4.45
CA ILE A 91 -10.77 0.17 -3.97
C ILE A 91 -9.28 -0.18 -3.98
N GLU A 92 -8.46 0.74 -4.49
CA GLU A 92 -7.01 0.67 -4.39
C GLU A 92 -6.54 1.54 -3.21
N VAL A 93 -5.56 1.06 -2.46
CA VAL A 93 -4.88 1.82 -1.40
C VAL A 93 -3.65 2.47 -2.02
N ILE A 94 -3.56 3.80 -1.93
CA ILE A 94 -2.51 4.59 -2.59
C ILE A 94 -1.67 5.29 -1.53
N ALA A 95 -0.34 5.36 -1.76
CA ALA A 95 0.60 6.02 -0.87
C ALA A 95 0.53 7.55 -1.00
N ASP A 96 0.52 8.26 0.14
CA ASP A 96 0.55 9.73 0.22
C ASP A 96 1.98 10.29 0.29
N CYS A 97 2.98 9.43 0.47
CA CYS A 97 4.38 9.85 0.59
C CYS A 97 5.33 8.69 0.26
N ASP A 98 6.58 9.03 0.05
CA ASP A 98 7.68 8.07 0.01
C ASP A 98 7.86 7.42 1.38
N GLY A 99 8.00 6.08 1.41
CA GLY A 99 8.08 5.37 2.68
C GLY A 99 8.42 3.89 2.58
N LEU A 100 8.53 3.26 3.74
CA LEU A 100 8.67 1.82 3.87
C LEU A 100 7.31 1.19 4.10
N LEU A 101 6.86 0.35 3.16
CA LEU A 101 5.62 -0.40 3.29
C LEU A 101 5.84 -1.63 4.19
N LYS A 102 5.05 -1.74 5.24
CA LYS A 102 4.96 -2.91 6.11
C LYS A 102 3.61 -3.59 5.93
N ILE A 103 3.60 -4.91 5.99
CA ILE A 103 2.37 -5.72 5.85
C ILE A 103 2.30 -6.72 6.98
N ASP A 104 1.18 -6.73 7.70
CA ASP A 104 0.85 -7.81 8.63
C ASP A 104 0.35 -9.03 7.83
N ARG A 105 1.29 -9.93 7.57
CA ARG A 105 1.05 -11.12 6.74
C ARG A 105 0.04 -12.08 7.37
N GLU A 106 0.02 -12.17 8.69
CA GLU A 106 -0.90 -13.06 9.41
C GLU A 106 -2.33 -12.54 9.33
N LYS A 107 -2.56 -11.23 9.53
CA LYS A 107 -3.87 -10.62 9.33
C LYS A 107 -4.35 -10.75 7.89
N LEU A 108 -3.47 -10.43 6.93
CA LEU A 108 -3.78 -10.56 5.49
C LEU A 108 -4.22 -11.98 5.14
N LYS A 109 -3.48 -12.99 5.62
CA LYS A 109 -3.79 -14.41 5.41
C LYS A 109 -5.13 -14.80 6.04
N LYS A 110 -5.38 -14.36 7.29
CA LYS A 110 -6.64 -14.64 8.00
C LYS A 110 -7.84 -14.03 7.29
N VAL A 111 -7.75 -12.76 6.87
CA VAL A 111 -8.85 -12.08 6.16
C VAL A 111 -9.13 -12.75 4.82
N ASN A 112 -8.11 -12.95 3.99
CA ASN A 112 -8.28 -13.63 2.71
C ASN A 112 -8.77 -15.09 2.86
N GLY A 113 -8.42 -15.73 3.96
CA GLY A 113 -8.83 -17.09 4.30
C GLY A 113 -10.30 -17.25 4.66
N LEU A 114 -11.04 -16.14 4.93
CA LEU A 114 -12.49 -16.19 5.14
C LEU A 114 -13.28 -16.51 3.86
N GLY A 115 -12.64 -16.37 2.69
CA GLY A 115 -13.25 -16.60 1.39
C GLY A 115 -14.17 -15.46 0.94
N GLU A 116 -14.47 -15.42 -0.36
CA GLU A 116 -15.33 -14.44 -1.02
C GLU A 116 -14.84 -12.98 -0.93
N MET A 117 -13.69 -12.72 -0.32
CA MET A 117 -13.03 -11.43 -0.27
C MET A 117 -11.55 -11.56 -0.63
N MET A 118 -10.96 -10.49 -1.12
CA MET A 118 -9.58 -10.46 -1.55
C MET A 118 -8.94 -9.11 -1.26
N ILE A 119 -7.79 -9.17 -0.61
CA ILE A 119 -6.84 -8.06 -0.47
C ILE A 119 -5.54 -8.52 -1.12
N ALA A 120 -5.17 -7.90 -2.24
CA ALA A 120 -3.90 -8.14 -2.93
C ALA A 120 -2.96 -6.96 -2.65
N THR A 121 -1.74 -7.23 -2.19
CA THR A 121 -0.78 -6.19 -1.77
C THR A 121 0.51 -6.26 -2.58
N ARG A 122 1.27 -5.15 -2.60
CA ARG A 122 2.70 -5.22 -2.92
C ARG A 122 3.43 -6.07 -1.89
N HIS A 123 4.68 -6.40 -2.17
CA HIS A 123 5.53 -7.09 -1.19
C HIS A 123 5.84 -6.16 0.00
N GLY A 124 5.76 -6.70 1.21
CA GLY A 124 6.14 -5.96 2.43
C GLY A 124 7.65 -5.78 2.56
N ASN A 125 8.07 -4.83 3.40
CA ASN A 125 9.46 -4.42 3.60
C ASN A 125 10.13 -3.87 2.33
N THR A 126 9.36 -3.18 1.49
CA THR A 126 9.86 -2.51 0.29
C THR A 126 9.61 -1.01 0.39
N CYS A 127 10.52 -0.22 -0.18
CA CYS A 127 10.30 1.21 -0.35
C CYS A 127 9.26 1.43 -1.45
N VAL A 128 8.39 2.41 -1.20
CA VAL A 128 7.35 2.87 -2.12
C VAL A 128 7.46 4.38 -2.30
N LYS A 129 6.91 4.88 -3.40
CA LYS A 129 6.85 6.29 -3.73
C LYS A 129 5.43 6.82 -3.52
N GLU A 130 5.32 8.13 -3.33
CA GLU A 130 4.04 8.83 -3.40
C GLU A 130 3.29 8.47 -4.69
N GLY A 131 1.99 8.20 -4.59
CA GLY A 131 1.15 7.75 -5.70
C GLY A 131 1.22 6.26 -6.02
N ASP A 132 2.11 5.49 -5.40
CA ASP A 132 2.18 4.05 -5.60
C ASP A 132 0.93 3.35 -5.07
N LYS A 133 0.42 2.38 -5.85
CA LYS A 133 -0.66 1.49 -5.42
C LYS A 133 -0.09 0.42 -4.49
N LEU A 134 -0.50 0.44 -3.24
CA LEU A 134 -0.01 -0.45 -2.18
C LEU A 134 -0.79 -1.75 -2.11
N ALA A 135 -2.11 -1.66 -2.30
CA ALA A 135 -3.02 -2.80 -2.32
C ALA A 135 -4.25 -2.53 -3.18
N GLY A 136 -4.92 -3.60 -3.60
CA GLY A 136 -6.26 -3.56 -4.16
C GLY A 136 -7.18 -4.47 -3.36
N THR A 137 -8.39 -4.00 -3.07
CA THR A 137 -9.39 -4.70 -2.27
C THR A 137 -10.67 -4.92 -3.06
N ARG A 138 -11.31 -6.06 -2.91
CA ARG A 138 -12.66 -6.32 -3.42
C ARG A 138 -13.28 -7.53 -2.75
N ILE A 139 -14.61 -7.64 -2.78
CA ILE A 139 -15.28 -8.93 -2.65
C ILE A 139 -15.48 -9.57 -4.03
N ILE A 140 -15.59 -10.90 -4.07
CA ILE A 140 -15.74 -11.65 -5.31
C ILE A 140 -17.20 -11.66 -5.78
N PRO A 141 -18.19 -11.93 -4.89
CA PRO A 141 -19.61 -11.83 -5.25
C PRO A 141 -20.07 -10.37 -5.26
N LEU A 142 -21.24 -10.11 -5.84
CA LEU A 142 -21.84 -8.77 -5.87
C LEU A 142 -22.36 -8.33 -4.48
N VAL A 143 -22.69 -9.29 -3.62
CA VAL A 143 -23.08 -9.09 -2.22
C VAL A 143 -22.43 -10.14 -1.34
N ILE A 144 -22.20 -9.78 -0.09
CA ILE A 144 -21.55 -10.62 0.92
C ILE A 144 -22.30 -10.51 2.25
N GLU A 145 -22.29 -11.59 3.04
CA GLU A 145 -22.87 -11.60 4.38
C GLU A 145 -22.19 -10.56 5.29
N LYS A 146 -23.03 -9.76 5.94
CA LYS A 146 -22.56 -8.74 6.91
C LYS A 146 -21.77 -9.38 8.05
N GLU A 147 -22.22 -10.54 8.55
CA GLU A 147 -21.54 -11.29 9.61
C GLU A 147 -20.11 -11.70 9.19
N LYS A 148 -19.92 -12.13 7.92
CA LYS A 148 -18.59 -12.44 7.38
C LYS A 148 -17.68 -11.23 7.37
N MET A 149 -18.19 -10.05 7.01
CA MET A 149 -17.42 -8.80 7.05
C MET A 149 -17.09 -8.36 8.48
N GLU A 150 -17.99 -8.59 9.46
CA GLU A 150 -17.69 -8.34 10.87
C GLU A 150 -16.61 -9.29 11.40
N ARG A 151 -16.61 -10.56 10.99
CA ARG A 151 -15.49 -11.47 11.31
C ARG A 151 -14.17 -11.00 10.72
N ALA A 152 -14.18 -10.47 9.50
CA ALA A 152 -12.98 -9.88 8.89
C ALA A 152 -12.47 -8.67 9.67
N LYS A 153 -13.36 -7.75 10.07
CA LYS A 153 -13.01 -6.61 10.95
C LYS A 153 -12.39 -7.05 12.27
N ALA A 154 -12.93 -8.11 12.88
CA ALA A 154 -12.42 -8.63 14.15
C ALA A 154 -10.95 -9.05 14.05
N VAL A 155 -10.48 -9.52 12.90
CA VAL A 155 -9.06 -9.85 12.68
C VAL A 155 -8.16 -8.61 12.78
N CYS A 156 -8.69 -7.41 12.51
CA CYS A 156 -7.94 -6.16 12.45
C CYS A 156 -8.21 -5.23 13.63
N GLN A 157 -8.80 -5.71 14.73
CA GLN A 157 -9.15 -4.89 15.91
C GLN A 157 -7.92 -4.25 16.58
N ASP A 158 -6.77 -4.89 16.51
CA ASP A 158 -5.51 -4.46 17.11
C ASP A 158 -4.61 -3.66 16.14
N GLY A 159 -5.13 -3.28 14.98
CA GLY A 159 -4.43 -2.43 14.02
C GLY A 159 -4.60 -2.87 12.55
N PRO A 160 -4.14 -2.05 11.61
CA PRO A 160 -4.35 -2.26 10.18
C PRO A 160 -3.48 -3.39 9.60
N ILE A 161 -3.84 -3.82 8.39
CA ILE A 161 -3.05 -4.80 7.62
C ILE A 161 -1.80 -4.14 7.03
N LEU A 162 -1.90 -2.89 6.57
CA LEU A 162 -0.80 -2.14 5.96
C LEU A 162 -0.36 -1.01 6.89
N THR A 163 0.94 -0.75 6.89
CA THR A 163 1.53 0.43 7.53
C THR A 163 2.55 1.04 6.60
N LEU A 164 2.36 2.31 6.25
CA LEU A 164 3.37 3.09 5.54
C LEU A 164 4.15 3.91 6.57
N LYS A 165 5.45 3.69 6.64
CA LYS A 165 6.38 4.46 7.48
C LYS A 165 7.08 5.46 6.59
N PRO A 166 6.78 6.77 6.70
CA PRO A 166 7.41 7.80 5.89
C PRO A 166 8.93 7.80 6.07
N LEU A 167 9.64 8.07 5.00
CA LEU A 167 11.07 8.34 5.05
C LEU A 167 11.27 9.82 5.42
N HIS A 168 11.96 10.05 6.53
CA HIS A 168 12.31 11.39 6.98
C HIS A 168 13.82 11.58 6.86
N GLY A 169 14.23 12.71 6.33
CA GLY A 169 15.63 13.12 6.35
C GLY A 169 16.19 13.11 7.77
N LYS A 170 17.44 12.71 7.90
CA LYS A 170 18.16 12.60 9.17
C LYS A 170 19.38 13.51 9.18
N LYS A 171 19.75 13.98 10.38
CA LYS A 171 21.04 14.55 10.63
C LYS A 171 22.06 13.43 10.79
N VAL A 172 23.06 13.40 9.92
CA VAL A 172 23.99 12.27 9.79
C VAL A 172 25.40 12.68 10.16
N ALA A 173 26.07 11.86 10.94
CA ALA A 173 27.51 11.91 11.13
C ALA A 173 28.17 10.82 10.28
N ILE A 174 29.31 11.14 9.67
CA ILE A 174 30.18 10.20 8.97
C ILE A 174 31.52 10.19 9.68
N LEU A 175 31.92 9.03 10.19
CA LEU A 175 33.24 8.78 10.73
C LEU A 175 34.01 7.89 9.76
N THR A 176 35.04 8.44 9.12
CA THR A 176 35.90 7.65 8.23
C THR A 176 37.04 7.11 9.05
N THR A 177 37.20 5.79 9.10
CA THR A 177 38.30 5.14 9.83
C THR A 177 39.28 4.50 8.86
N GLY A 178 40.49 4.38 9.29
CA GLY A 178 41.58 3.74 8.54
C GLY A 178 42.86 4.54 8.58
N SER A 179 43.93 3.88 8.99
CA SER A 179 45.28 4.48 9.15
C SER A 179 45.80 5.13 7.85
N GLU A 180 45.47 4.53 6.69
CA GLU A 180 45.93 5.06 5.40
C GLU A 180 45.26 6.41 5.05
N VAL A 181 43.96 6.53 5.34
CA VAL A 181 43.21 7.79 5.12
C VAL A 181 43.61 8.82 6.16
N TYR A 182 43.72 8.44 7.42
CA TYR A 182 44.09 9.30 8.53
C TYR A 182 45.46 9.95 8.32
N HIS A 183 46.44 9.17 7.86
CA HIS A 183 47.80 9.67 7.55
C HIS A 183 47.92 10.28 6.15
N GLY A 184 46.83 10.40 5.40
CA GLY A 184 46.83 11.03 4.08
C GLY A 184 47.59 10.23 3.00
N ARG A 185 47.76 8.91 3.20
CA ARG A 185 48.41 8.02 2.22
C ARG A 185 47.51 7.73 1.04
N ILE A 186 46.20 7.69 1.29
CA ILE A 186 45.16 7.55 0.28
C ILE A 186 44.05 8.61 0.54
N GLU A 187 43.32 8.96 -0.52
CA GLU A 187 42.19 9.88 -0.44
C GLU A 187 40.92 9.14 0.03
N ASP A 188 40.14 9.78 0.90
CA ASP A 188 38.81 9.28 1.28
C ASP A 188 37.87 9.34 0.08
N LYS A 189 37.51 8.18 -0.46
CA LYS A 189 36.56 8.01 -1.56
C LYS A 189 35.18 7.59 -1.10
N PHE A 190 35.01 7.20 0.16
CA PHE A 190 33.71 6.78 0.69
C PHE A 190 32.82 7.95 1.05
N THR A 191 33.33 8.95 1.75
CA THR A 191 32.52 10.10 2.19
C THR A 191 31.81 10.81 1.04
N PRO A 192 32.47 11.13 -0.11
CA PRO A 192 31.74 11.74 -1.24
C PRO A 192 30.56 10.90 -1.74
N VAL A 193 30.74 9.57 -1.84
CA VAL A 193 29.70 8.66 -2.28
C VAL A 193 28.55 8.60 -1.28
N LEU A 194 28.87 8.56 0.03
CA LEU A 194 27.85 8.58 1.08
C LEU A 194 27.05 9.88 1.09
N VAL A 195 27.73 11.03 0.93
CA VAL A 195 27.05 12.34 0.88
C VAL A 195 26.06 12.41 -0.27
N GLU A 196 26.44 11.96 -1.47
CA GLU A 196 25.51 11.89 -2.61
C GLU A 196 24.35 10.95 -2.33
N LYS A 197 24.62 9.80 -1.72
CA LYS A 197 23.56 8.83 -1.36
C LYS A 197 22.61 9.38 -0.29
N LEU A 198 23.10 10.09 0.68
CA LEU A 198 22.31 10.72 1.74
C LEU A 198 21.35 11.78 1.20
N LYS A 199 21.75 12.52 0.16
CA LYS A 199 20.88 13.51 -0.51
C LYS A 199 19.63 12.87 -1.11
N GLU A 200 19.70 11.65 -1.62
CA GLU A 200 18.54 10.93 -2.16
C GLU A 200 17.44 10.74 -1.12
N TYR A 201 17.78 10.74 0.18
CA TYR A 201 16.88 10.56 1.32
C TYR A 201 16.64 11.84 2.11
N ASN A 202 17.00 13.01 1.56
CA ASN A 202 16.91 14.30 2.25
C ASN A 202 17.65 14.31 3.61
N CYS A 203 18.73 13.53 3.72
CA CYS A 203 19.58 13.51 4.90
C CYS A 203 20.69 14.57 4.79
N GLU A 204 21.04 15.21 5.91
CA GLU A 204 22.05 16.24 6.01
C GLU A 204 23.25 15.72 6.81
N MET A 205 24.46 15.80 6.23
CA MET A 205 25.69 15.52 6.96
C MET A 205 26.02 16.73 7.85
N ILE A 206 25.97 16.53 9.17
CA ILE A 206 26.26 17.58 10.17
C ILE A 206 27.63 17.44 10.84
N PHE A 207 28.25 16.27 10.70
CA PHE A 207 29.52 15.93 11.31
C PHE A 207 30.31 14.99 10.40
N HIS A 208 31.60 15.28 10.20
CA HIS A 208 32.54 14.39 9.53
C HIS A 208 33.93 14.55 10.13
N GLU A 209 34.52 13.43 10.53
CA GLU A 209 35.92 13.35 10.95
C GLU A 209 36.56 12.06 10.48
N VAL A 210 37.87 12.07 10.32
CA VAL A 210 38.70 10.92 9.96
C VAL A 210 39.47 10.51 11.20
N TYR A 211 39.42 9.22 11.50
CA TYR A 211 40.09 8.61 12.66
C TYR A 211 41.11 7.56 12.22
N ASP A 212 42.18 7.45 12.98
CA ASP A 212 43.06 6.28 12.91
C ASP A 212 42.36 5.06 13.49
N ASP A 213 42.94 3.87 13.35
CA ASP A 213 42.39 2.60 13.84
C ASP A 213 42.52 2.49 15.38
N ASP A 214 41.95 3.48 16.06
CA ASP A 214 41.89 3.59 17.53
C ASP A 214 40.40 3.55 17.97
N HIS A 215 40.04 2.46 18.58
CA HIS A 215 38.66 2.23 19.03
C HIS A 215 38.17 3.22 20.09
N GLU A 216 39.06 3.74 20.94
CA GLU A 216 38.69 4.76 21.95
C GLU A 216 38.41 6.11 21.28
N ALA A 217 39.23 6.51 20.31
CA ALA A 217 39.05 7.73 19.54
C ALA A 217 37.78 7.67 18.69
N ILE A 218 37.52 6.54 18.02
CA ILE A 218 36.30 6.31 17.22
C ILE A 218 35.05 6.35 18.12
N THR A 219 35.09 5.69 19.27
CA THR A 219 33.99 5.70 20.25
C THR A 219 33.70 7.13 20.72
N LYS A 220 34.72 7.91 21.05
CA LYS A 220 34.59 9.31 21.45
C LYS A 220 33.99 10.17 20.34
N GLY A 221 34.41 9.94 19.10
CA GLY A 221 33.86 10.61 17.92
C GLY A 221 32.39 10.31 17.71
N CYS A 222 31.98 9.04 17.87
CA CYS A 222 30.57 8.67 17.81
C CYS A 222 29.72 9.39 18.86
N LEU A 223 30.21 9.44 20.12
CA LEU A 223 29.50 10.12 21.21
C LEU A 223 29.44 11.63 20.97
N GLN A 224 30.51 12.25 20.49
CA GLN A 224 30.53 13.65 20.13
C GLN A 224 29.54 13.97 19.00
N ALA A 225 29.47 13.13 17.98
CA ALA A 225 28.51 13.28 16.89
C ALA A 225 27.05 13.23 17.39
N ILE A 226 26.75 12.32 18.31
CA ILE A 226 25.43 12.20 18.94
C ILE A 226 25.12 13.46 19.78
N GLU A 227 26.08 13.96 20.57
CA GLU A 227 25.95 15.20 21.36
C GLU A 227 25.69 16.42 20.46
N GLN A 228 26.26 16.45 19.24
CA GLN A 228 25.99 17.47 18.23
C GLN A 228 24.65 17.29 17.51
N GLY A 229 23.89 16.26 17.85
CA GLY A 229 22.54 16.04 17.34
C GLY A 229 22.46 15.13 16.12
N ALA A 230 23.48 14.30 15.86
CA ALA A 230 23.36 13.26 14.83
C ALA A 230 22.34 12.20 15.23
N GLU A 231 21.41 11.93 14.32
CA GLU A 231 20.38 10.91 14.47
C GLU A 231 20.78 9.56 13.83
N LEU A 232 21.81 9.60 12.98
CA LEU A 232 22.42 8.45 12.32
C LEU A 232 23.94 8.66 12.30
N VAL A 233 24.69 7.64 12.71
CA VAL A 233 26.16 7.62 12.63
C VAL A 233 26.57 6.54 11.66
N LEU A 234 27.32 6.89 10.64
CA LEU A 234 27.91 5.99 9.64
C LEU A 234 29.42 5.92 9.88
N CYS A 235 29.93 4.73 10.15
CA CYS A 235 31.37 4.47 10.23
C CYS A 235 31.80 3.72 8.96
N THR A 236 32.89 4.19 8.34
CA THR A 236 33.47 3.57 7.14
C THR A 236 34.91 3.15 7.41
N GLY A 237 35.36 2.04 6.85
CA GLY A 237 36.68 1.45 7.10
C GLY A 237 36.69 0.47 8.27
N GLY A 238 37.81 -0.16 8.55
CA GLY A 238 38.00 -1.08 9.67
C GLY A 238 37.09 -2.32 9.67
N MET A 239 36.53 -2.68 8.52
CA MET A 239 35.56 -3.78 8.39
C MET A 239 36.17 -5.02 7.71
N SER A 240 37.48 -5.05 7.57
CA SER A 240 38.19 -6.22 7.04
C SER A 240 38.24 -7.35 8.06
N VAL A 241 38.37 -8.57 7.56
CA VAL A 241 38.58 -9.77 8.39
C VAL A 241 40.07 -10.08 8.61
N ASP A 242 40.94 -9.17 8.23
CA ASP A 242 42.38 -9.34 8.38
C ASP A 242 42.79 -9.27 9.85
N PRO A 243 43.78 -10.09 10.27
CA PRO A 243 44.21 -10.13 11.67
C PRO A 243 44.76 -8.82 12.24
N ASP A 244 45.10 -7.90 11.35
CA ASP A 244 45.65 -6.56 11.70
C ASP A 244 44.57 -5.51 11.92
N ASP A 245 43.32 -5.77 11.50
CA ASP A 245 42.19 -4.88 11.80
C ASP A 245 41.75 -5.05 13.26
N LYS A 246 41.63 -3.94 13.98
CA LYS A 246 41.35 -3.88 15.43
C LYS A 246 39.92 -3.45 15.73
#